data_7395b26bce0dbd4d9e216a06edaa4f9b
#
_entry.id   7395b26bce0dbd4d9e216a06edaa4f9b
#
_cell.length_a   1.000
_cell.length_b   1.000
_cell.length_c   1.000
_cell.angle_alpha   90.00
_cell.angle_beta   90.00
_cell.angle_gamma   90.00
#
_symmetry.space_group_name_H-M   'P 1'
#
loop_
_entity.id
_entity.type
_entity.pdbx_description
1 polymer ?
#
loop_
_entity_poly.entity_id
_entity_poly.type
_entity_poly.pdbx_seq_one_letter_code
_entity_poly.pdbx_strand_id
1 'polypeptide(L)'
;MSAGLHLVCIVPVSTASSCRPAAAPPASAGAPASAPGAATDAYRPRRESRSLFVEARGLRHHVRCWEPQHPLAPGTTTAVLLHGWMDVSASFQFVVDLLPAHWRLIAPDWRGFGLTGRSGADAYWFPDYLGDLDALLDALAPGQAVDLVGHSMGGNVAALYAGVRPRRVRRLVNLDGVGLRATRPAQAPGRYARWLDELRDGAALRDYASREQVAARLIRGNPRLRADFARFLALHWARENAAGRFELLADPAHRISSPVLYRVPEVLACWRAITAPVLWVLAEHASGSMSFVHEPEYRRRLRAIRSLRQVTVAGAGHMLHHDRPDAVARLIVEHLAASDS
;
A
#
# COMPACT_ATOMS: atom_id res chain seq x y z
N MET A 1 -22.47 32.49 -34.20
CA MET A 1 -23.05 31.41 -34.98
C MET A 1 -23.29 30.25 -34.04
N SER A 2 -24.56 29.95 -33.83
CA SER A 2 -25.09 28.98 -32.87
C SER A 2 -25.02 27.58 -33.47
N ALA A 3 -24.57 26.60 -32.71
CA ALA A 3 -24.69 25.18 -33.05
C ALA A 3 -25.29 24.45 -31.85
N GLY A 4 -26.42 23.84 -32.09
CA GLY A 4 -27.36 23.37 -31.10
C GLY A 4 -27.01 22.06 -30.44
N LEU A 5 -27.49 21.94 -29.21
CA LEU A 5 -27.61 20.72 -28.44
C LEU A 5 -28.69 19.80 -29.05
N HIS A 6 -28.34 18.54 -29.28
CA HIS A 6 -29.33 17.48 -29.46
C HIS A 6 -29.52 16.71 -28.17
N LEU A 7 -30.68 16.90 -27.58
CA LEU A 7 -31.20 16.10 -26.46
C LEU A 7 -31.79 14.80 -27.04
N VAL A 8 -31.33 13.66 -26.56
CA VAL A 8 -31.94 12.35 -26.83
C VAL A 8 -32.71 11.91 -25.59
N CYS A 9 -34.02 11.89 -25.72
CA CYS A 9 -34.96 11.33 -24.75
C CYS A 9 -34.89 9.79 -24.78
N ILE A 10 -34.73 9.16 -23.65
CA ILE A 10 -34.94 7.72 -23.47
C ILE A 10 -36.21 7.50 -22.68
N VAL A 11 -37.12 6.73 -23.30
CA VAL A 11 -38.43 6.32 -22.76
C VAL A 11 -38.23 4.99 -21.99
N PRO A 12 -38.85 4.77 -20.81
CA PRO A 12 -38.74 3.50 -20.10
C PRO A 12 -39.80 2.51 -20.62
N VAL A 13 -39.37 1.26 -20.82
CA VAL A 13 -40.26 0.12 -21.08
C VAL A 13 -40.51 -0.65 -19.80
N SER A 14 -41.75 -0.65 -19.34
CA SER A 14 -42.26 -1.48 -18.26
C SER A 14 -42.76 -2.80 -18.85
N THR A 15 -42.37 -3.94 -18.26
CA THR A 15 -43.16 -5.19 -18.34
C THR A 15 -43.19 -5.88 -17.00
N ALA A 16 -44.38 -5.91 -16.43
CA ALA A 16 -44.72 -6.75 -15.29
C ALA A 16 -44.95 -8.20 -15.78
N SER A 17 -44.46 -9.17 -15.02
CA SER A 17 -44.98 -10.53 -15.12
C SER A 17 -45.03 -11.21 -13.74
N SER A 18 -46.12 -11.85 -13.54
CA SER A 18 -46.79 -12.38 -12.38
C SER A 18 -46.06 -13.47 -11.58
N CYS A 19 -46.28 -13.42 -10.27
CA CYS A 19 -46.00 -14.47 -9.27
C CYS A 19 -46.79 -15.75 -9.47
N ARG A 20 -46.15 -16.90 -9.17
CA ARG A 20 -46.79 -18.10 -8.58
C ARG A 20 -45.86 -18.71 -7.54
N PRO A 21 -46.39 -19.14 -6.38
CA PRO A 21 -45.59 -19.73 -5.34
C PRO A 21 -45.41 -21.25 -5.59
N ALA A 22 -44.19 -21.74 -5.41
CA ALA A 22 -43.87 -23.17 -5.41
C ALA A 22 -43.63 -23.66 -3.96
N ALA A 23 -44.12 -24.86 -3.70
CA ALA A 23 -44.24 -25.54 -2.44
C ALA A 23 -42.91 -25.84 -1.73
N ALA A 24 -42.98 -25.92 -0.38
CA ALA A 24 -41.89 -26.33 0.50
C ALA A 24 -41.58 -27.83 0.34
N PRO A 25 -40.32 -28.26 0.40
CA PRO A 25 -39.95 -29.65 0.61
C PRO A 25 -39.72 -29.95 2.09
N PRO A 26 -39.80 -31.26 2.49
CA PRO A 26 -39.89 -31.69 3.89
C PRO A 26 -38.55 -31.69 4.61
N ALA A 27 -38.62 -31.53 5.93
CA ALA A 27 -37.52 -31.69 6.86
C ALA A 27 -37.10 -33.15 6.99
N SER A 28 -35.82 -33.43 6.90
CA SER A 28 -35.15 -34.46 7.70
C SER A 28 -33.64 -34.53 7.47
N ALA A 29 -32.99 -34.83 8.53
CA ALA A 29 -31.71 -35.52 8.70
C ALA A 29 -30.52 -34.70 9.16
N GLY A 30 -30.26 -34.86 10.45
CA GLY A 30 -28.95 -35.04 11.06
C GLY A 30 -27.83 -34.05 10.68
N ALA A 31 -27.65 -33.03 11.50
CA ALA A 31 -26.42 -32.28 11.52
C ALA A 31 -25.25 -33.16 12.01
N PRO A 32 -24.13 -33.26 11.30
CA PRO A 32 -22.94 -33.85 11.88
C PRO A 32 -22.39 -32.88 12.96
N ALA A 33 -22.06 -33.43 14.13
CA ALA A 33 -21.45 -32.73 15.24
C ALA A 33 -20.23 -31.93 14.73
N SER A 34 -20.26 -30.61 14.94
CA SER A 34 -19.15 -29.73 14.76
C SER A 34 -18.04 -30.14 15.71
N ALA A 35 -16.91 -30.59 15.14
CA ALA A 35 -15.66 -30.71 15.88
C ALA A 35 -15.30 -29.33 16.49
N PRO A 36 -14.80 -29.29 17.73
CA PRO A 36 -14.34 -28.02 18.31
C PRO A 36 -13.13 -27.53 17.56
N GLY A 37 -13.36 -26.65 16.57
CA GLY A 37 -12.31 -25.88 15.96
C GLY A 37 -11.74 -24.95 17.01
N ALA A 38 -10.48 -25.13 17.39
CA ALA A 38 -9.76 -24.22 18.25
C ALA A 38 -9.97 -22.79 17.73
N ALA A 39 -10.62 -21.96 18.53
CA ALA A 39 -10.73 -20.54 18.30
C ALA A 39 -9.29 -20.01 18.33
N THR A 40 -8.68 -19.83 17.14
CA THR A 40 -7.38 -19.17 17.06
C THR A 40 -7.59 -17.76 17.59
N ASP A 41 -6.92 -17.43 18.69
CA ASP A 41 -7.00 -16.12 19.32
C ASP A 41 -6.88 -15.02 18.26
N ALA A 42 -7.84 -14.09 18.27
CA ALA A 42 -7.82 -12.97 17.35
C ALA A 42 -6.58 -12.11 17.64
N TYR A 43 -5.86 -11.71 16.59
CA TYR A 43 -4.76 -10.77 16.76
C TYR A 43 -5.28 -9.48 17.42
N ARG A 44 -4.58 -9.05 18.46
CA ARG A 44 -4.83 -7.79 19.16
C ARG A 44 -3.60 -6.92 19.07
N PRO A 45 -3.73 -5.69 18.55
CA PRO A 45 -2.64 -4.72 18.58
C PRO A 45 -2.12 -4.50 20.00
N ARG A 46 -0.81 -4.50 20.16
CA ARG A 46 -0.15 -4.13 21.43
C ARG A 46 -0.05 -2.62 21.59
N ARG A 47 0.05 -1.93 20.47
CA ARG A 47 0.10 -0.48 20.39
C ARG A 47 -1.07 0.02 19.56
N GLU A 48 -1.98 0.72 20.21
CA GLU A 48 -3.15 1.27 19.54
C GLU A 48 -2.78 2.49 18.69
N SER A 49 -3.46 2.63 17.59
CA SER A 49 -3.33 3.75 16.68
C SER A 49 -4.52 4.69 16.78
N ARG A 50 -4.31 5.96 16.51
CA ARG A 50 -5.39 6.92 16.24
C ARG A 50 -5.39 7.32 14.76
N SER A 51 -6.57 7.67 14.26
CA SER A 51 -6.75 8.21 12.92
C SER A 51 -6.71 9.73 12.97
N LEU A 52 -5.92 10.33 12.07
CA LEU A 52 -5.95 11.76 11.76
C LEU A 52 -6.38 11.93 10.31
N PHE A 53 -6.89 13.12 9.99
CA PHE A 53 -7.16 13.49 8.60
C PHE A 53 -6.46 14.81 8.31
N VAL A 54 -5.75 14.87 7.20
CA VAL A 54 -4.96 16.01 6.75
C VAL A 54 -5.44 16.43 5.36
N GLU A 55 -5.83 17.68 5.21
CA GLU A 55 -6.15 18.25 3.90
C GLU A 55 -4.83 18.62 3.20
N ALA A 56 -4.54 17.94 2.10
CA ALA A 56 -3.35 18.20 1.30
C ALA A 56 -3.64 17.97 -0.19
N ARG A 57 -3.21 18.90 -1.04
CA ARG A 57 -3.36 18.84 -2.50
C ARG A 57 -4.80 18.52 -2.96
N GLY A 58 -5.79 19.12 -2.30
CA GLY A 58 -7.20 18.94 -2.62
C GLY A 58 -7.81 17.60 -2.23
N LEU A 59 -7.12 16.81 -1.43
CA LEU A 59 -7.60 15.53 -0.90
C LEU A 59 -7.54 15.53 0.63
N ARG A 60 -8.52 14.86 1.23
CA ARG A 60 -8.54 14.51 2.64
C ARG A 60 -7.79 13.19 2.83
N HIS A 61 -6.53 13.29 3.28
CA HIS A 61 -5.67 12.15 3.54
C HIS A 61 -5.92 11.58 4.94
N HIS A 62 -6.13 10.30 5.03
CA HIS A 62 -6.12 9.57 6.30
C HIS A 62 -4.67 9.26 6.69
N VAL A 63 -4.37 9.46 7.95
CA VAL A 63 -3.07 9.19 8.55
C VAL A 63 -3.27 8.42 9.85
N ARG A 64 -2.70 7.24 9.92
CA ARG A 64 -2.65 6.43 11.13
C ARG A 64 -1.44 6.84 11.96
N CYS A 65 -1.65 7.12 13.25
CA CYS A 65 -0.60 7.55 14.15
C CYS A 65 -0.51 6.63 15.35
N TRP A 66 0.70 6.28 15.73
CA TRP A 66 1.03 5.65 17.01
C TRP A 66 1.92 6.62 17.77
N GLU A 67 1.30 7.34 18.68
CA GLU A 67 2.00 8.32 19.51
C GLU A 67 2.72 7.64 20.67
N PRO A 68 3.85 8.17 21.14
CA PRO A 68 4.48 7.69 22.36
C PRO A 68 3.60 7.99 23.57
N GLN A 69 3.74 7.17 24.62
CA GLN A 69 2.99 7.37 25.88
C GLN A 69 3.38 8.64 26.63
N HIS A 70 4.58 9.15 26.40
CA HIS A 70 5.09 10.38 27.01
C HIS A 70 5.29 11.48 25.96
N PRO A 71 5.26 12.75 26.34
CA PRO A 71 5.54 13.86 25.43
C PRO A 71 6.85 13.63 24.65
N LEU A 72 6.88 14.07 23.40
CA LEU A 72 8.06 13.95 22.53
C LEU A 72 9.23 14.71 23.15
N ALA A 73 10.27 13.99 23.55
CA ALA A 73 11.54 14.60 23.93
C ALA A 73 12.27 15.10 22.67
N PRO A 74 13.13 16.13 22.78
CA PRO A 74 14.02 16.51 21.69
C PRO A 74 14.83 15.31 21.22
N GLY A 75 14.88 15.08 19.89
CA GLY A 75 15.56 13.93 19.30
C GLY A 75 14.73 12.65 19.26
N THR A 76 13.46 12.65 19.66
CA THR A 76 12.60 11.48 19.49
C THR A 76 12.47 11.11 18.00
N THR A 77 12.73 9.84 17.68
CA THR A 77 12.56 9.30 16.34
C THR A 77 11.12 9.46 15.85
N THR A 78 10.94 10.17 14.74
CA THR A 78 9.70 10.23 14.00
C THR A 78 9.88 9.43 12.70
N ALA A 79 9.19 8.29 12.59
CA ALA A 79 9.24 7.46 11.40
C ALA A 79 7.91 7.48 10.64
N VAL A 80 7.99 7.65 9.33
CA VAL A 80 6.84 7.65 8.42
C VAL A 80 6.84 6.35 7.65
N LEU A 81 5.76 5.58 7.81
CA LEU A 81 5.60 4.22 7.27
C LEU A 81 4.72 4.30 6.02
N LEU A 82 5.24 3.91 4.88
CA LEU A 82 4.66 4.11 3.56
C LEU A 82 4.28 2.77 2.92
N HIS A 83 2.98 2.49 2.81
CA HIS A 83 2.48 1.19 2.34
C HIS A 83 2.65 0.96 0.83
N GLY A 84 2.49 -0.29 0.41
CA GLY A 84 2.58 -0.73 -0.98
C GLY A 84 1.32 -0.46 -1.82
N TRP A 85 1.38 -0.83 -3.09
CA TRP A 85 0.20 -0.80 -3.98
C TRP A 85 -0.84 -1.81 -3.52
N MET A 86 -2.11 -1.43 -3.58
CA MET A 86 -3.26 -2.22 -3.10
C MET A 86 -3.12 -2.64 -1.63
N ASP A 87 -2.59 -1.75 -0.80
CA ASP A 87 -2.39 -1.93 0.64
C ASP A 87 -2.92 -0.71 1.40
N VAL A 88 -2.82 -0.70 2.72
CA VAL A 88 -3.27 0.38 3.61
C VAL A 88 -2.29 0.58 4.76
N SER A 89 -2.35 1.73 5.42
CA SER A 89 -1.50 2.08 6.57
C SER A 89 -1.52 1.06 7.72
N ALA A 90 -2.65 0.38 7.93
CA ALA A 90 -2.81 -0.64 8.97
C ALA A 90 -1.91 -1.87 8.78
N SER A 91 -1.40 -2.11 7.59
CA SER A 91 -0.47 -3.20 7.27
C SER A 91 0.81 -3.19 8.10
N PHE A 92 1.22 -2.03 8.58
CA PHE A 92 2.41 -1.90 9.42
C PHE A 92 2.20 -2.30 10.88
N GLN A 93 0.95 -2.56 11.32
CA GLN A 93 0.64 -2.82 12.73
C GLN A 93 1.52 -3.92 13.35
N PHE A 94 1.78 -5.01 12.61
CA PHE A 94 2.55 -6.15 13.13
C PHE A 94 4.02 -5.79 13.41
N VAL A 95 4.57 -4.90 12.61
CA VAL A 95 5.92 -4.34 12.82
C VAL A 95 5.89 -3.31 13.94
N VAL A 96 4.90 -2.43 13.94
CA VAL A 96 4.75 -1.35 14.94
C VAL A 96 4.68 -1.91 16.36
N ASP A 97 4.03 -3.04 16.57
CA ASP A 97 3.94 -3.70 17.88
C ASP A 97 5.29 -4.16 18.44
N LEU A 98 6.33 -4.17 17.59
CA LEU A 98 7.69 -4.59 17.91
C LEU A 98 8.70 -3.43 17.88
N LEU A 99 8.27 -2.23 17.47
CA LEU A 99 9.09 -1.03 17.49
C LEU A 99 9.09 -0.36 18.87
N PRO A 100 10.12 0.42 19.22
CA PRO A 100 10.19 1.11 20.51
C PRO A 100 8.98 2.00 20.79
N ALA A 101 8.39 1.86 21.98
CA ALA A 101 7.15 2.56 22.36
C ALA A 101 7.30 4.09 22.41
N HIS A 102 8.53 4.59 22.59
CA HIS A 102 8.83 6.02 22.62
C HIS A 102 8.98 6.66 21.23
N TRP A 103 8.94 5.88 20.13
CA TRP A 103 8.97 6.44 18.79
C TRP A 103 7.59 6.97 18.39
N ARG A 104 7.57 8.09 17.69
CA ARG A 104 6.39 8.58 16.99
C ARG A 104 6.33 7.93 15.62
N LEU A 105 5.25 7.19 15.32
CA LEU A 105 5.07 6.50 14.06
C LEU A 105 3.85 7.05 13.33
N ILE A 106 4.00 7.31 12.04
CA ILE A 106 2.99 7.94 11.19
C ILE A 106 2.87 7.10 9.93
N ALA A 107 1.67 6.69 9.55
CA ALA A 107 1.42 5.95 8.32
C ALA A 107 0.24 6.56 7.57
N PRO A 108 0.46 7.32 6.50
CA PRO A 108 -0.62 7.76 5.63
C PRO A 108 -1.16 6.61 4.79
N ASP A 109 -2.47 6.64 4.52
CA ASP A 109 -3.03 5.93 3.37
C ASP A 109 -2.76 6.78 2.13
N TRP A 110 -2.17 6.19 1.09
CA TRP A 110 -1.96 6.87 -0.16
C TRP A 110 -3.29 7.27 -0.83
N ARG A 111 -3.26 8.30 -1.70
CA ARG A 111 -4.42 8.72 -2.49
C ARG A 111 -5.16 7.54 -3.10
N GLY A 112 -6.47 7.48 -2.91
CA GLY A 112 -7.31 6.40 -3.42
C GLY A 112 -7.15 5.05 -2.74
N PHE A 113 -6.45 4.95 -1.61
CA PHE A 113 -6.36 3.77 -0.76
C PHE A 113 -6.85 4.04 0.66
N GLY A 114 -7.27 2.98 1.34
CA GLY A 114 -7.71 3.04 2.73
C GLY A 114 -8.83 4.04 2.94
N LEU A 115 -8.65 4.95 3.88
CA LEU A 115 -9.61 6.01 4.19
C LEU A 115 -9.26 7.36 3.55
N THR A 116 -8.19 7.43 2.75
CA THR A 116 -7.86 8.62 1.96
C THR A 116 -8.80 8.79 0.78
N GLY A 117 -9.17 10.02 0.49
CA GLY A 117 -10.07 10.37 -0.60
C GLY A 117 -9.58 9.89 -1.97
N ARG A 118 -10.52 9.68 -2.89
CA ARG A 118 -10.24 9.43 -4.31
C ARG A 118 -10.06 10.78 -5.02
N SER A 119 -9.08 10.85 -5.93
CA SER A 119 -8.80 12.10 -6.65
C SER A 119 -9.82 12.43 -7.73
N GLY A 120 -10.69 11.47 -8.09
CA GLY A 120 -11.58 11.59 -9.26
C GLY A 120 -10.84 11.49 -10.60
N ALA A 121 -9.54 11.22 -10.59
CA ALA A 121 -8.78 10.93 -11.80
C ALA A 121 -9.11 9.54 -12.33
N ASP A 122 -9.05 9.39 -13.63
CA ASP A 122 -9.28 8.12 -14.33
C ASP A 122 -8.09 7.16 -14.28
N ALA A 123 -6.92 7.65 -13.86
CA ALA A 123 -5.71 6.87 -13.62
C ALA A 123 -4.83 7.53 -12.56
N TYR A 124 -3.96 6.76 -11.92
CA TYR A 124 -3.02 7.26 -10.92
C TYR A 124 -1.60 7.34 -11.48
N TRP A 125 -0.98 8.49 -11.29
CA TRP A 125 0.39 8.75 -11.76
C TRP A 125 1.37 8.76 -10.60
N PHE A 126 2.50 8.08 -10.78
CA PHE A 126 3.49 7.91 -9.71
C PHE A 126 4.00 9.23 -9.08
N PRO A 127 4.29 10.31 -9.83
CA PRO A 127 4.70 11.58 -9.25
C PRO A 127 3.71 12.21 -8.27
N ASP A 128 2.41 11.87 -8.35
CA ASP A 128 1.42 12.37 -7.40
C ASP A 128 1.71 11.92 -5.97
N TYR A 129 2.22 10.71 -5.78
CA TYR A 129 2.61 10.20 -4.47
C TYR A 129 3.79 10.98 -3.87
N LEU A 130 4.73 11.47 -4.70
CA LEU A 130 5.81 12.35 -4.24
C LEU A 130 5.27 13.68 -3.74
N GLY A 131 4.34 14.28 -4.50
CA GLY A 131 3.69 15.53 -4.11
C GLY A 131 2.86 15.38 -2.83
N ASP A 132 2.15 14.24 -2.67
CA ASP A 132 1.40 13.96 -1.46
C ASP A 132 2.31 13.79 -0.25
N LEU A 133 3.41 13.04 -0.41
CA LEU A 133 4.37 12.85 0.67
C LEU A 133 4.98 14.18 1.10
N ASP A 134 5.38 15.06 0.15
CA ASP A 134 5.94 16.38 0.45
C ASP A 134 4.94 17.22 1.28
N ALA A 135 3.69 17.32 0.82
CA ALA A 135 2.65 18.08 1.50
C ALA A 135 2.26 17.50 2.88
N LEU A 136 2.21 16.18 3.00
CA LEU A 136 1.93 15.50 4.27
C LEU A 136 3.06 15.72 5.28
N LEU A 137 4.32 15.66 4.84
CA LEU A 137 5.46 15.94 5.72
C LEU A 137 5.50 17.40 6.15
N ASP A 138 5.09 18.34 5.30
CA ASP A 138 4.98 19.76 5.69
C ASP A 138 3.90 19.98 6.76
N ALA A 139 2.80 19.24 6.69
CA ALA A 139 1.73 19.32 7.68
C ALA A 139 2.05 18.58 9.00
N LEU A 140 2.70 17.42 8.94
CA LEU A 140 2.86 16.51 10.08
C LEU A 140 4.21 16.65 10.82
N ALA A 141 5.24 17.13 10.11
CA ALA A 141 6.60 17.33 10.60
C ALA A 141 7.24 18.57 9.93
N PRO A 142 6.67 19.79 10.15
CA PRO A 142 7.11 20.99 9.45
C PRO A 142 8.58 21.29 9.72
N GLY A 143 9.35 21.45 8.63
CA GLY A 143 10.79 21.79 8.70
C GLY A 143 11.71 20.70 9.26
N GLN A 144 11.17 19.56 9.69
CA GLN A 144 11.95 18.47 10.29
C GLN A 144 12.40 17.45 9.27
N ALA A 145 13.58 16.87 9.46
CA ALA A 145 13.98 15.64 8.81
C ALA A 145 13.34 14.44 9.55
N VAL A 146 12.78 13.51 8.80
CA VAL A 146 12.10 12.31 9.31
C VAL A 146 12.80 11.05 8.81
N ASP A 147 12.51 9.94 9.47
CA ASP A 147 12.86 8.62 8.96
C ASP A 147 11.76 8.09 8.05
N LEU A 148 12.13 7.55 6.90
CA LEU A 148 11.19 6.93 5.99
C LEU A 148 11.36 5.41 6.01
N VAL A 149 10.25 4.70 6.17
CA VAL A 149 10.19 3.23 6.02
C VAL A 149 9.12 2.93 4.99
N GLY A 150 9.50 2.48 3.82
CA GLY A 150 8.55 2.23 2.73
C GLY A 150 8.55 0.79 2.26
N HIS A 151 7.36 0.20 2.10
CA HIS A 151 7.17 -1.12 1.52
C HIS A 151 6.80 -1.01 0.04
N SER A 152 7.44 -1.81 -0.83
CA SER A 152 7.08 -1.94 -2.24
C SER A 152 6.94 -0.58 -2.94
N MET A 153 5.76 -0.19 -3.43
CA MET A 153 5.49 1.15 -3.99
C MET A 153 5.90 2.26 -3.03
N GLY A 154 5.56 2.15 -1.73
CA GLY A 154 5.97 3.12 -0.71
C GLY A 154 7.48 3.23 -0.57
N GLY A 155 8.23 2.12 -0.70
CA GLY A 155 9.68 2.10 -0.75
C GLY A 155 10.25 2.81 -1.98
N ASN A 156 9.61 2.64 -3.14
CA ASN A 156 10.00 3.34 -4.35
C ASN A 156 9.75 4.85 -4.26
N VAL A 157 8.60 5.25 -3.70
CA VAL A 157 8.28 6.67 -3.45
C VAL A 157 9.29 7.27 -2.48
N ALA A 158 9.55 6.57 -1.35
CA ALA A 158 10.50 7.02 -0.33
C ALA A 158 11.92 7.22 -0.89
N ALA A 159 12.39 6.27 -1.73
CA ALA A 159 13.72 6.35 -2.34
C ALA A 159 13.84 7.52 -3.34
N LEU A 160 12.81 7.77 -4.13
CA LEU A 160 12.78 8.94 -5.01
C LEU A 160 12.72 10.23 -4.20
N TYR A 161 11.86 10.28 -3.18
CA TYR A 161 11.70 11.46 -2.31
C TYR A 161 13.01 11.80 -1.59
N ALA A 162 13.73 10.81 -1.08
CA ALA A 162 15.02 11.01 -0.43
C ALA A 162 16.07 11.64 -1.34
N GLY A 163 16.00 11.39 -2.66
CA GLY A 163 16.85 12.05 -3.64
C GLY A 163 16.38 13.46 -4.03
N VAL A 164 15.06 13.69 -4.05
CA VAL A 164 14.46 14.98 -4.42
C VAL A 164 14.49 15.98 -3.26
N ARG A 165 14.34 15.51 -2.03
CA ARG A 165 14.30 16.31 -0.78
C ARG A 165 15.30 15.76 0.25
N PRO A 166 16.61 15.69 -0.02
CA PRO A 166 17.56 14.99 0.85
C PRO A 166 17.62 15.55 2.27
N ARG A 167 17.36 16.86 2.47
CA ARG A 167 17.33 17.49 3.81
C ARG A 167 16.09 17.12 4.64
N ARG A 168 15.06 16.53 4.02
CA ARG A 168 13.82 16.09 4.71
C ARG A 168 13.90 14.63 5.17
N VAL A 169 14.96 13.90 4.83
CA VAL A 169 15.11 12.47 5.16
C VAL A 169 16.37 12.27 5.97
N ARG A 170 16.20 11.83 7.22
CA ARG A 170 17.30 11.51 8.12
C ARG A 170 17.87 10.12 7.81
N ARG A 171 17.02 9.13 7.68
CA ARG A 171 17.35 7.74 7.32
C ARG A 171 16.24 7.13 6.47
N LEU A 172 16.61 6.18 5.61
CA LEU A 172 15.68 5.48 4.74
C LEU A 172 15.78 3.98 4.94
N VAL A 173 14.64 3.32 5.18
CA VAL A 173 14.47 1.87 5.09
C VAL A 173 13.56 1.55 3.92
N ASN A 174 14.07 0.83 2.93
CA ASN A 174 13.31 0.34 1.80
C ASN A 174 13.03 -1.15 1.98
N LEU A 175 11.76 -1.51 2.13
CA LEU A 175 11.28 -2.86 2.29
C LEU A 175 10.78 -3.39 0.95
N ASP A 176 11.60 -4.08 0.20
CA ASP A 176 11.32 -4.74 -1.09
C ASP A 176 10.75 -3.79 -2.17
N GLY A 177 11.07 -2.49 -2.08
CA GLY A 177 10.71 -1.48 -3.07
C GLY A 177 11.74 -1.44 -4.19
N VAL A 178 11.72 -2.43 -5.06
CA VAL A 178 12.78 -2.72 -6.03
C VAL A 178 12.66 -1.94 -7.35
N GLY A 179 11.67 -1.06 -7.48
CA GLY A 179 11.38 -0.38 -8.73
C GLY A 179 10.68 -1.28 -9.75
N LEU A 180 10.83 -0.92 -11.02
CA LEU A 180 10.26 -1.67 -12.13
C LEU A 180 11.36 -2.06 -13.12
N ARG A 181 11.06 -3.01 -14.00
CA ARG A 181 11.91 -3.29 -15.15
C ARG A 181 12.07 -2.07 -16.03
N ALA A 182 13.25 -1.88 -16.61
CA ALA A 182 13.48 -0.82 -17.59
C ALA A 182 12.54 -0.96 -18.77
N THR A 183 11.98 0.16 -19.22
CA THR A 183 11.20 0.23 -20.45
C THR A 183 12.01 0.86 -21.57
N ARG A 184 11.65 0.55 -22.81
CA ARG A 184 12.30 1.07 -24.03
C ARG A 184 11.33 1.97 -24.80
N PRO A 185 11.80 3.04 -25.47
CA PRO A 185 10.93 3.95 -26.23
C PRO A 185 10.00 3.23 -27.23
N ALA A 186 10.44 2.15 -27.86
CA ALA A 186 9.63 1.36 -28.78
C ALA A 186 8.39 0.70 -28.14
N GLN A 187 8.31 0.65 -26.81
CA GLN A 187 7.14 0.13 -26.10
C GLN A 187 6.02 1.18 -25.93
N ALA A 188 6.30 2.48 -26.19
CA ALA A 188 5.36 3.55 -25.97
C ALA A 188 4.04 3.39 -26.75
N PRO A 189 4.03 3.07 -28.06
CA PRO A 189 2.78 2.93 -28.80
C PRO A 189 1.84 1.87 -28.21
N GLY A 190 2.37 0.69 -27.91
CA GLY A 190 1.59 -0.41 -27.32
C GLY A 190 1.12 -0.09 -25.87
N ARG A 191 1.90 0.71 -25.14
CA ARG A 191 1.53 1.15 -23.80
C ARG A 191 0.41 2.18 -23.82
N TYR A 192 0.46 3.16 -24.75
CA TYR A 192 -0.62 4.11 -24.94
C TYR A 192 -1.91 3.41 -25.41
N ALA A 193 -1.81 2.49 -26.37
CA ALA A 193 -2.97 1.73 -26.84
C ALA A 193 -3.65 0.98 -25.68
N ARG A 194 -2.87 0.25 -24.86
CA ARG A 194 -3.40 -0.43 -23.68
C ARG A 194 -4.07 0.54 -22.71
N TRP A 195 -3.45 1.67 -22.40
CA TRP A 195 -4.01 2.67 -21.51
C TRP A 195 -5.36 3.21 -22.03
N LEU A 196 -5.46 3.52 -23.33
CA LEU A 196 -6.69 3.97 -23.97
C LEU A 196 -7.79 2.90 -23.93
N ASP A 197 -7.42 1.62 -24.15
CA ASP A 197 -8.36 0.51 -24.05
C ASP A 197 -8.86 0.34 -22.60
N GLU A 198 -7.97 0.34 -21.62
CA GLU A 198 -8.31 0.23 -20.20
C GLU A 198 -9.16 1.41 -19.70
N LEU A 199 -8.96 2.64 -20.22
CA LEU A 199 -9.83 3.79 -19.94
C LEU A 199 -11.23 3.58 -20.49
N ARG A 200 -11.37 3.08 -21.72
CA ARG A 200 -12.66 2.82 -22.35
C ARG A 200 -13.42 1.69 -21.65
N ASP A 201 -12.73 0.63 -21.30
CA ASP A 201 -13.32 -0.57 -20.69
C ASP A 201 -13.64 -0.35 -19.20
N GLY A 202 -12.98 0.63 -18.58
CA GLY A 202 -13.07 0.93 -17.15
C GLY A 202 -12.32 -0.08 -16.29
N ALA A 203 -12.16 0.26 -15.03
CA ALA A 203 -11.58 -0.65 -14.04
C ALA A 203 -12.60 -0.94 -12.93
N ALA A 204 -12.65 -2.19 -12.48
CA ALA A 204 -13.50 -2.60 -11.37
C ALA A 204 -12.69 -3.44 -10.37
N LEU A 205 -13.04 -3.33 -9.11
CA LEU A 205 -12.59 -4.21 -8.05
C LEU A 205 -13.74 -5.14 -7.66
N ARG A 206 -13.40 -6.38 -7.40
CA ARG A 206 -14.37 -7.35 -6.91
C ARG A 206 -14.75 -7.02 -5.47
N ASP A 207 -16.03 -7.12 -5.13
CA ASP A 207 -16.54 -7.16 -3.78
C ASP A 207 -16.68 -8.60 -3.25
N TYR A 208 -16.92 -8.73 -1.96
CA TYR A 208 -16.94 -10.00 -1.23
C TYR A 208 -18.21 -10.12 -0.39
N ALA A 209 -18.67 -11.35 -0.14
CA ALA A 209 -19.87 -11.57 0.69
C ALA A 209 -19.59 -11.36 2.18
N SER A 210 -18.34 -11.48 2.63
CA SER A 210 -17.99 -11.29 4.04
C SER A 210 -16.53 -10.87 4.23
N ARG A 211 -16.17 -10.42 5.44
CA ARG A 211 -14.78 -10.12 5.83
C ARG A 211 -13.90 -11.36 5.81
N GLU A 212 -14.44 -12.53 6.11
CA GLU A 212 -13.72 -13.81 6.04
C GLU A 212 -13.28 -14.12 4.60
N GLN A 213 -14.12 -13.79 3.61
CA GLN A 213 -13.74 -13.92 2.20
C GLN A 213 -12.63 -12.93 1.82
N VAL A 214 -12.61 -11.72 2.39
CA VAL A 214 -11.49 -10.78 2.23
C VAL A 214 -10.23 -11.36 2.86
N ALA A 215 -10.30 -11.87 4.09
CA ALA A 215 -9.17 -12.52 4.76
C ALA A 215 -8.63 -13.72 3.95
N ALA A 216 -9.53 -14.57 3.45
CA ALA A 216 -9.16 -15.71 2.60
C ALA A 216 -8.48 -15.26 1.28
N ARG A 217 -8.91 -14.11 0.70
CA ARG A 217 -8.23 -13.52 -0.45
C ARG A 217 -6.81 -13.08 -0.11
N LEU A 218 -6.61 -12.44 1.06
CA LEU A 218 -5.28 -12.00 1.52
C LEU A 218 -4.34 -13.19 1.69
N ILE A 219 -4.80 -14.29 2.29
CA ILE A 219 -4.03 -15.54 2.45
C ILE A 219 -3.70 -16.15 1.08
N ARG A 220 -4.63 -16.16 0.11
CA ARG A 220 -4.34 -16.65 -1.25
C ARG A 220 -3.29 -15.80 -1.95
N GLY A 221 -3.27 -14.48 -1.72
CA GLY A 221 -2.26 -13.57 -2.27
C GLY A 221 -0.91 -13.66 -1.57
N ASN A 222 -0.92 -14.04 -0.30
CA ASN A 222 0.27 -14.29 0.51
C ASN A 222 0.08 -15.55 1.39
N PRO A 223 0.46 -16.73 0.92
CA PRO A 223 0.29 -17.99 1.68
C PRO A 223 1.08 -18.06 2.99
N ARG A 224 2.00 -17.13 3.24
CA ARG A 224 2.75 -17.01 4.52
C ARG A 224 2.00 -16.20 5.56
N LEU A 225 0.97 -15.47 5.16
CA LEU A 225 0.19 -14.62 6.05
C LEU A 225 -0.58 -15.46 7.07
N ARG A 226 -0.36 -15.21 8.34
CA ARG A 226 -1.09 -15.85 9.45
C ARG A 226 -2.58 -15.52 9.37
N ALA A 227 -3.44 -16.48 9.74
CA ALA A 227 -4.89 -16.32 9.64
C ALA A 227 -5.45 -15.21 10.55
N ASP A 228 -4.86 -15.03 11.76
CA ASP A 228 -5.25 -13.95 12.67
C ASP A 228 -4.85 -12.57 12.12
N PHE A 229 -3.69 -12.45 11.47
CA PHE A 229 -3.26 -11.24 10.77
C PHE A 229 -4.16 -10.94 9.56
N ALA A 230 -4.53 -11.95 8.79
CA ALA A 230 -5.44 -11.78 7.65
C ALA A 230 -6.83 -11.26 8.09
N ARG A 231 -7.37 -11.76 9.22
CA ARG A 231 -8.63 -11.25 9.79
C ARG A 231 -8.51 -9.81 10.25
N PHE A 232 -7.40 -9.45 10.91
CA PHE A 232 -7.13 -8.06 11.30
C PHE A 232 -7.06 -7.13 10.06
N LEU A 233 -6.28 -7.52 9.05
CA LEU A 233 -6.16 -6.72 7.82
C LEU A 233 -7.50 -6.56 7.11
N ALA A 234 -8.34 -7.60 7.06
CA ALA A 234 -9.65 -7.53 6.41
C ALA A 234 -10.56 -6.44 7.01
N LEU A 235 -10.39 -6.10 8.31
CA LEU A 235 -11.11 -4.99 8.96
C LEU A 235 -10.70 -3.62 8.40
N HIS A 236 -9.48 -3.50 7.90
CA HIS A 236 -8.89 -2.26 7.42
C HIS A 236 -8.81 -2.15 5.89
N TRP A 237 -8.93 -3.28 5.18
CA TRP A 237 -8.85 -3.35 3.71
C TRP A 237 -10.20 -3.26 3.02
N ALA A 238 -11.28 -3.49 3.75
CA ALA A 238 -12.61 -3.50 3.18
C ALA A 238 -13.64 -2.87 4.12
N ARG A 239 -14.66 -2.28 3.53
CA ARG A 239 -15.86 -1.80 4.24
C ARG A 239 -17.10 -2.44 3.64
N GLU A 240 -18.14 -2.54 4.45
CA GLU A 240 -19.46 -2.94 4.01
C GLU A 240 -20.10 -1.82 3.19
N ASN A 241 -20.63 -2.14 2.03
CA ASN A 241 -21.37 -1.22 1.18
C ASN A 241 -22.87 -1.30 1.43
N ALA A 242 -23.65 -0.43 0.78
CA ALA A 242 -25.10 -0.38 0.96
C ALA A 242 -25.85 -1.67 0.56
N ALA A 243 -25.22 -2.56 -0.20
CA ALA A 243 -25.76 -3.86 -0.58
C ALA A 243 -25.38 -5.00 0.40
N GLY A 244 -24.76 -4.68 1.55
CA GLY A 244 -24.31 -5.66 2.53
C GLY A 244 -23.10 -6.48 2.07
N ARG A 245 -22.36 -5.99 1.07
CA ARG A 245 -21.15 -6.61 0.55
C ARG A 245 -19.91 -5.84 0.96
N PHE A 246 -18.76 -6.50 0.99
CA PHE A 246 -17.48 -5.91 1.40
C PHE A 246 -16.68 -5.48 0.17
N GLU A 247 -16.60 -4.19 -0.06
CA GLU A 247 -15.75 -3.59 -1.09
C GLU A 247 -14.36 -3.26 -0.54
N LEU A 248 -13.34 -3.45 -1.38
CA LEU A 248 -11.97 -3.08 -1.01
C LEU A 248 -11.83 -1.55 -0.94
N LEU A 249 -11.11 -1.07 0.07
CA LEU A 249 -10.76 0.34 0.25
C LEU A 249 -9.62 0.73 -0.71
N ALA A 250 -9.89 0.62 -2.00
CA ALA A 250 -8.99 1.04 -3.07
C ALA A 250 -9.82 1.61 -4.23
N ASP A 251 -9.29 2.62 -4.89
CA ASP A 251 -9.90 3.12 -6.12
C ASP A 251 -9.62 2.13 -7.27
N PRO A 252 -10.63 1.67 -8.01
CA PRO A 252 -10.41 0.83 -9.19
C PRO A 252 -9.45 1.43 -10.22
N ALA A 253 -9.39 2.76 -10.34
CA ALA A 253 -8.49 3.46 -11.25
C ALA A 253 -7.00 3.14 -11.02
N HIS A 254 -6.62 2.63 -9.84
CA HIS A 254 -5.27 2.10 -9.60
C HIS A 254 -4.90 0.89 -10.48
N ARG A 255 -5.87 0.25 -11.13
CA ARG A 255 -5.64 -0.86 -12.05
C ARG A 255 -5.39 -0.42 -13.48
N ILE A 256 -5.69 0.84 -13.81
CA ILE A 256 -5.39 1.43 -15.12
C ILE A 256 -3.86 1.56 -15.25
N SER A 257 -3.34 1.06 -16.34
CA SER A 257 -1.89 1.13 -16.62
C SER A 257 -1.45 2.58 -16.78
N SER A 258 -0.36 2.98 -16.11
CA SER A 258 0.23 4.29 -16.39
C SER A 258 0.70 4.37 -17.85
N PRO A 259 0.34 5.41 -18.62
CA PRO A 259 0.82 5.59 -19.98
C PRO A 259 2.32 5.93 -20.06
N VAL A 260 2.88 6.42 -18.94
CA VAL A 260 4.29 6.86 -18.90
C VAL A 260 5.22 5.66 -18.77
N LEU A 261 6.27 5.64 -19.59
CA LEU A 261 7.33 4.64 -19.51
C LEU A 261 8.13 4.80 -18.22
N TYR A 262 8.55 3.68 -17.62
CA TYR A 262 9.44 3.70 -16.46
C TYR A 262 10.88 3.91 -16.89
N ARG A 263 11.42 5.08 -16.56
CA ARG A 263 12.74 5.55 -17.03
C ARG A 263 13.80 5.36 -15.95
N VAL A 264 14.47 4.22 -15.99
CA VAL A 264 15.52 3.88 -15.02
C VAL A 264 16.61 4.94 -14.88
N PRO A 265 17.10 5.62 -15.96
CA PRO A 265 18.10 6.68 -15.80
C PRO A 265 17.64 7.83 -14.90
N GLU A 266 16.36 8.21 -14.94
CA GLU A 266 15.79 9.26 -14.09
C GLU A 266 15.73 8.79 -12.62
N VAL A 267 15.31 7.56 -12.39
CA VAL A 267 15.30 6.94 -11.05
C VAL A 267 16.72 6.92 -10.46
N LEU A 268 17.72 6.51 -11.25
CA LEU A 268 19.10 6.45 -10.81
C LEU A 268 19.68 7.85 -10.54
N ALA A 269 19.24 8.88 -11.27
CA ALA A 269 19.62 10.25 -10.97
C ALA A 269 19.13 10.68 -9.58
N CYS A 270 17.86 10.38 -9.23
CA CYS A 270 17.34 10.61 -7.90
C CYS A 270 18.11 9.80 -6.84
N TRP A 271 18.38 8.51 -7.07
CA TRP A 271 19.09 7.67 -6.10
C TRP A 271 20.53 8.17 -5.82
N ARG A 272 21.24 8.71 -6.84
CA ARG A 272 22.56 9.33 -6.64
C ARG A 272 22.53 10.57 -5.77
N ALA A 273 21.40 11.25 -5.72
CA ALA A 273 21.20 12.46 -4.91
C ALA A 273 20.81 12.17 -3.45
N ILE A 274 20.56 10.90 -3.09
CA ILE A 274 20.28 10.50 -1.71
C ILE A 274 21.52 10.75 -0.87
N THR A 275 21.36 11.53 0.21
CA THR A 275 22.41 11.79 1.21
C THR A 275 22.22 10.97 2.48
N ALA A 276 20.97 10.57 2.79
CA ALA A 276 20.64 9.78 3.94
C ALA A 276 21.24 8.36 3.88
N PRO A 277 21.64 7.76 5.03
CA PRO A 277 21.93 6.33 5.08
C PRO A 277 20.70 5.51 4.69
N VAL A 278 20.92 4.47 3.86
CA VAL A 278 19.86 3.63 3.32
C VAL A 278 20.04 2.18 3.74
N LEU A 279 18.99 1.60 4.33
CA LEU A 279 18.84 0.16 4.48
C LEU A 279 17.88 -0.37 3.40
N TRP A 280 18.39 -1.25 2.54
CA TRP A 280 17.62 -1.89 1.48
C TRP A 280 17.36 -3.34 1.83
N VAL A 281 16.12 -3.65 2.17
CA VAL A 281 15.71 -4.98 2.61
C VAL A 281 15.01 -5.71 1.47
N LEU A 282 15.53 -6.86 1.11
CA LEU A 282 14.94 -7.73 0.08
C LEU A 282 14.27 -8.94 0.73
N ALA A 283 13.21 -9.42 0.13
CA ALA A 283 12.63 -10.72 0.44
C ALA A 283 13.47 -11.85 -0.19
N GLU A 284 13.63 -12.97 0.54
CA GLU A 284 14.33 -14.15 -0.01
C GLU A 284 13.56 -14.75 -1.20
N HIS A 285 12.22 -14.77 -1.11
CA HIS A 285 11.35 -15.38 -2.11
C HIS A 285 10.77 -14.32 -3.06
N ALA A 286 11.64 -13.67 -3.84
CA ALA A 286 11.20 -12.83 -4.94
C ALA A 286 10.65 -13.69 -6.09
N SER A 287 9.39 -13.49 -6.47
CA SER A 287 8.71 -14.26 -7.50
C SER A 287 7.98 -13.38 -8.51
N GLY A 288 7.58 -13.96 -9.62
CA GLY A 288 6.80 -13.27 -10.65
C GLY A 288 7.49 -12.03 -11.22
N SER A 289 6.81 -10.91 -11.24
CA SER A 289 7.32 -9.64 -11.77
C SER A 289 8.53 -9.07 -11.01
N MET A 290 8.79 -9.56 -9.78
CA MET A 290 9.90 -9.11 -8.92
C MET A 290 11.17 -9.93 -9.08
N SER A 291 11.17 -11.03 -9.84
CA SER A 291 12.32 -11.93 -10.00
C SER A 291 13.57 -11.24 -10.58
N PHE A 292 13.43 -10.08 -11.23
CA PHE A 292 14.56 -9.33 -11.79
C PHE A 292 15.56 -8.79 -10.75
N VAL A 293 15.20 -8.83 -9.46
CA VAL A 293 16.11 -8.43 -8.37
C VAL A 293 17.36 -9.32 -8.31
N HIS A 294 17.28 -10.53 -8.84
CA HIS A 294 18.40 -11.46 -8.94
C HIS A 294 19.31 -11.19 -10.14
N GLU A 295 18.88 -10.34 -11.08
CA GLU A 295 19.66 -10.01 -12.28
C GLU A 295 20.84 -9.09 -11.94
N PRO A 296 22.01 -9.24 -12.62
CA PRO A 296 23.16 -8.38 -12.41
C PRO A 296 22.87 -6.90 -12.65
N GLU A 297 21.91 -6.59 -13.54
CA GLU A 297 21.50 -5.20 -13.81
C GLU A 297 20.90 -4.56 -12.57
N TYR A 298 20.07 -5.27 -11.82
CA TYR A 298 19.48 -4.73 -10.61
C TYR A 298 20.54 -4.39 -9.55
N ARG A 299 21.53 -5.26 -9.35
CA ARG A 299 22.65 -4.99 -8.45
C ARG A 299 23.45 -3.76 -8.89
N ARG A 300 23.60 -3.54 -10.20
CA ARG A 300 24.24 -2.32 -10.72
C ARG A 300 23.42 -1.06 -10.40
N ARG A 301 22.09 -1.13 -10.44
CA ARG A 301 21.23 0.01 -10.07
C ARG A 301 21.45 0.43 -8.62
N LEU A 302 21.54 -0.51 -7.69
CA LEU A 302 21.75 -0.22 -6.27
C LEU A 302 23.07 0.53 -5.99
N ARG A 303 24.09 0.38 -6.84
CA ARG A 303 25.35 1.13 -6.73
C ARG A 303 25.19 2.65 -6.91
N ALA A 304 24.03 3.11 -7.37
CA ALA A 304 23.74 4.54 -7.44
C ALA A 304 23.57 5.18 -6.06
N ILE A 305 23.24 4.39 -5.03
CA ILE A 305 23.05 4.87 -3.65
C ILE A 305 24.39 4.81 -2.92
N ARG A 306 24.87 5.94 -2.42
CA ARG A 306 26.22 6.06 -1.82
C ARG A 306 26.35 5.31 -0.49
N SER A 307 25.43 5.55 0.44
CA SER A 307 25.43 4.95 1.76
C SER A 307 24.34 3.87 1.82
N LEU A 308 24.66 2.68 1.33
CA LEU A 308 23.72 1.57 1.19
C LEU A 308 24.17 0.34 1.99
N ARG A 309 23.31 -0.09 2.90
CA ARG A 309 23.35 -1.45 3.49
C ARG A 309 22.23 -2.28 2.88
N GLN A 310 22.57 -3.43 2.30
CA GLN A 310 21.59 -4.37 1.76
C GLN A 310 21.48 -5.60 2.66
N VAL A 311 20.25 -6.06 2.93
CA VAL A 311 19.96 -7.26 3.73
C VAL A 311 18.84 -8.04 3.06
N THR A 312 18.89 -9.38 3.14
CA THR A 312 17.79 -10.25 2.70
C THR A 312 17.15 -10.89 3.94
N VAL A 313 15.82 -10.84 4.03
CA VAL A 313 15.06 -11.48 5.11
C VAL A 313 14.70 -12.90 4.69
N ALA A 314 15.27 -13.86 5.42
CA ALA A 314 15.03 -15.28 5.20
C ALA A 314 13.58 -15.68 5.53
N GLY A 315 13.00 -16.59 4.73
CA GLY A 315 11.64 -17.10 4.89
C GLY A 315 10.53 -16.11 4.51
N ALA A 316 10.87 -14.91 4.02
CA ALA A 316 9.89 -13.90 3.65
C ALA A 316 9.67 -13.83 2.13
N GLY A 317 8.43 -13.59 1.73
CA GLY A 317 8.04 -13.13 0.40
C GLY A 317 7.93 -11.61 0.34
N HIS A 318 7.33 -11.11 -0.75
CA HIS A 318 7.17 -9.66 -1.00
C HIS A 318 6.54 -8.90 0.19
N MET A 319 5.61 -9.51 0.91
CA MET A 319 4.97 -8.93 2.09
C MET A 319 5.79 -9.20 3.37
N LEU A 320 7.10 -8.93 3.34
CA LEU A 320 8.04 -9.31 4.40
C LEU A 320 7.66 -8.75 5.78
N HIS A 321 7.01 -7.60 5.85
CA HIS A 321 6.51 -6.99 7.09
C HIS A 321 5.27 -7.72 7.68
N HIS A 322 4.62 -8.59 6.89
CA HIS A 322 3.60 -9.51 7.35
C HIS A 322 4.18 -10.88 7.70
N ASP A 323 5.13 -11.35 6.88
CA ASP A 323 5.70 -12.69 6.98
C ASP A 323 6.67 -12.82 8.15
N ARG A 324 7.51 -11.79 8.32
CA ARG A 324 8.59 -11.75 9.32
C ARG A 324 8.65 -10.37 10.00
N PRO A 325 7.56 -9.95 10.68
CA PRO A 325 7.53 -8.65 11.36
C PRO A 325 8.63 -8.50 12.41
N ASP A 326 9.05 -9.60 13.05
CA ASP A 326 10.14 -9.67 14.01
C ASP A 326 11.50 -9.28 13.40
N ALA A 327 11.83 -9.87 12.26
CA ALA A 327 13.09 -9.58 11.56
C ALA A 327 13.08 -8.15 10.97
N VAL A 328 11.95 -7.72 10.41
CA VAL A 328 11.79 -6.39 9.84
C VAL A 328 11.90 -5.32 10.94
N ALA A 329 11.21 -5.49 12.06
CA ALA A 329 11.26 -4.53 13.18
C ALA A 329 12.69 -4.39 13.71
N ARG A 330 13.41 -5.50 13.94
CA ARG A 330 14.81 -5.46 14.37
C ARG A 330 15.70 -4.68 13.43
N LEU A 331 15.59 -4.93 12.11
CA LEU A 331 16.38 -4.22 11.10
C LEU A 331 16.06 -2.72 11.07
N ILE A 332 14.78 -2.35 11.23
CA ILE A 332 14.36 -0.95 11.34
C ILE A 332 14.98 -0.31 12.57
N VAL A 333 14.88 -0.95 13.73
CA VAL A 333 15.44 -0.42 14.99
C VAL A 333 16.96 -0.24 14.88
N GLU A 334 17.69 -1.25 14.43
CA GLU A 334 19.13 -1.18 14.22
C GLU A 334 19.54 0.00 13.32
N HIS A 335 18.79 0.21 12.23
CA HIS A 335 19.13 1.25 11.27
C HIS A 335 18.75 2.66 11.75
N LEU A 336 17.56 2.84 12.35
CA LEU A 336 17.08 4.16 12.75
C LEU A 336 17.70 4.65 14.07
N ALA A 337 18.12 3.74 14.96
CA ALA A 337 18.78 4.07 16.23
C ALA A 337 20.30 4.20 16.10
N ALA A 338 20.90 3.88 14.95
CA ALA A 338 22.34 4.04 14.76
C ALA A 338 22.75 5.51 14.96
N SER A 339 23.88 5.74 15.65
CA SER A 339 24.46 7.08 15.77
C SER A 339 24.85 7.63 14.40
N ASP A 340 24.74 8.93 14.19
CA ASP A 340 25.31 9.59 13.02
C ASP A 340 26.84 9.62 13.25
N SER A 341 27.56 8.70 12.59
CA SER A 341 29.03 8.63 12.61
C SER A 341 29.65 9.62 11.65
#